data_d876fbcb7f89f159b2352e096cc0fbae
#
_entry.id   d876fbcb7f89f159b2352e096cc0fbae
#
_cell.length_a   1.000
_cell.length_b   1.000
_cell.length_c   1.000
_cell.angle_alpha   90.00
_cell.angle_beta   90.00
_cell.angle_gamma   90.00
#
_symmetry.space_group_name_H-M   'P 1'
#
loop_
_entity.id
_entity.type
_entity.pdbx_description
1 polymer ?
#
loop_
_entity_poly.entity_id
_entity_poly.type
_entity_poly.pdbx_seq_one_letter_code
_entity_poly.pdbx_strand_id
1 'polypeptide(L)'
;MLNILSQFISQHNLISSEDKLLLAVSGGKDSVCMTHLFSELPYEFGIVHCNFKLRGAESELDEQFVSDLAKDFGVDFYSKSFDTTLYAKQNRLSIQMGARDLRYQFFNEVLQKYNYTKIVTAHHSDDSIETLLIKKSRKSSLGALQGIPIKNGNIIRPMLALSVQQIEGYIKNYSIDFRLDKSNLSSDYQRNKIRHEVIPNLSKAELLREIEENKRIYSKLLIDTQYYLERHTSEKDGVKFFEIEHLKNLLDKDEILYECLKNYGPFNWKDVFALLEAEVGKQVLNSEYRIVKERNALCLTEIPSKAEMSIQIHEESRKIEQPMPLKIEIHDFSSFEFIKDSKVSVLDYDKLHFPLTLRKWKNGDAFTPLGMKRRKKISDYLIDKKFSTIQKENTWVICSLDDIVCIVGERINESYKLVAETEKVYLVQTLKNQL
;
A
#
# COMPACT_ATOMS: atom_id res chain seq x y z
N MET A 1 -15.10 -35.73 12.34
CA MET A 1 -14.79 -34.48 11.60
C MET A 1 -15.64 -33.31 12.08
N LEU A 2 -16.94 -33.48 12.27
CA LEU A 2 -17.85 -32.40 12.74
C LEU A 2 -17.36 -31.70 14.01
N ASN A 3 -16.97 -32.47 15.04
CA ASN A 3 -16.45 -31.87 16.29
C ASN A 3 -15.18 -31.01 16.06
N ILE A 4 -14.28 -31.45 15.19
CA ILE A 4 -13.07 -30.67 14.85
C ILE A 4 -13.47 -29.37 14.16
N LEU A 5 -14.39 -29.44 13.20
CA LEU A 5 -14.87 -28.30 12.46
C LEU A 5 -15.62 -27.30 13.37
N SER A 6 -16.56 -27.77 14.18
CA SER A 6 -17.31 -26.95 15.14
C SER A 6 -16.40 -26.26 16.17
N GLN A 7 -15.42 -27.02 16.71
CA GLN A 7 -14.46 -26.46 17.65
C GLN A 7 -13.61 -25.38 17.00
N PHE A 8 -13.16 -25.58 15.76
CA PHE A 8 -12.37 -24.59 15.02
C PHE A 8 -13.19 -23.33 14.69
N ILE A 9 -14.46 -23.49 14.27
CA ILE A 9 -15.38 -22.37 14.03
C ILE A 9 -15.54 -21.53 15.29
N SER A 10 -15.78 -22.18 16.44
CA SER A 10 -15.94 -21.52 17.73
C SER A 10 -14.66 -20.85 18.21
N GLN A 11 -13.52 -21.55 18.15
CA GLN A 11 -12.21 -21.04 18.60
C GLN A 11 -11.80 -19.75 17.87
N HIS A 12 -12.14 -19.66 16.59
CA HIS A 12 -11.77 -18.52 15.75
C HIS A 12 -12.91 -17.51 15.53
N ASN A 13 -14.05 -17.68 16.23
CA ASN A 13 -15.23 -16.82 16.09
C ASN A 13 -15.59 -16.56 14.60
N LEU A 14 -15.66 -17.63 13.81
CA LEU A 14 -15.84 -17.53 12.37
C LEU A 14 -17.30 -17.27 11.97
N ILE A 15 -18.23 -17.84 12.70
CA ILE A 15 -19.68 -17.82 12.42
C ILE A 15 -20.42 -17.47 13.68
N SER A 16 -21.34 -16.52 13.61
CA SER A 16 -22.30 -16.15 14.65
C SER A 16 -23.68 -16.76 14.35
N SER A 17 -24.61 -16.71 15.32
CA SER A 17 -25.98 -17.19 15.17
C SER A 17 -26.80 -16.41 14.13
N GLU A 18 -26.37 -15.20 13.79
CA GLU A 18 -27.06 -14.32 12.83
C GLU A 18 -26.48 -14.46 11.40
N ASP A 19 -25.40 -15.22 11.24
CA ASP A 19 -24.75 -15.35 9.94
C ASP A 19 -25.51 -16.30 9.01
N LYS A 20 -25.78 -15.85 7.81
CA LYS A 20 -26.28 -16.64 6.67
C LYS A 20 -25.10 -16.94 5.74
N LEU A 21 -24.85 -18.23 5.48
CA LEU A 21 -23.64 -18.69 4.83
C LEU A 21 -23.84 -18.96 3.34
N LEU A 22 -22.88 -18.56 2.52
CA LEU A 22 -22.81 -18.89 1.10
C LEU A 22 -21.64 -19.85 0.86
N LEU A 23 -21.91 -21.13 0.60
CA LEU A 23 -20.89 -22.14 0.36
C LEU A 23 -20.46 -22.09 -1.11
N ALA A 24 -19.17 -21.90 -1.35
CA ALA A 24 -18.59 -21.93 -2.69
C ALA A 24 -18.28 -23.37 -3.10
N VAL A 25 -19.11 -23.94 -3.97
CA VAL A 25 -19.07 -25.36 -4.35
C VAL A 25 -18.67 -25.50 -5.82
N SER A 26 -17.57 -26.20 -6.06
CA SER A 26 -17.06 -26.47 -7.41
C SER A 26 -17.53 -27.82 -7.98
N GLY A 27 -18.12 -28.69 -7.16
CA GLY A 27 -18.42 -30.08 -7.49
C GLY A 27 -17.29 -31.05 -7.15
N GLY A 28 -16.08 -30.56 -6.87
CA GLY A 28 -14.94 -31.40 -6.46
C GLY A 28 -15.03 -31.88 -5.02
N LYS A 29 -14.28 -32.94 -4.68
CA LYS A 29 -14.34 -33.68 -3.40
C LYS A 29 -14.35 -32.79 -2.17
N ASP A 30 -13.47 -31.78 -2.12
CA ASP A 30 -13.31 -30.92 -0.93
C ASP A 30 -14.53 -30.04 -0.69
N SER A 31 -15.07 -29.46 -1.76
CA SER A 31 -16.27 -28.59 -1.71
C SER A 31 -17.55 -29.37 -1.44
N VAL A 32 -17.66 -30.60 -1.96
CA VAL A 32 -18.81 -31.47 -1.70
C VAL A 32 -18.75 -31.98 -0.24
N CYS A 33 -17.59 -32.39 0.24
CA CYS A 33 -17.37 -32.74 1.64
C CYS A 33 -17.76 -31.57 2.58
N MET A 34 -17.36 -30.34 2.24
CA MET A 34 -17.74 -29.15 2.99
C MET A 34 -19.28 -29.01 3.05
N THR A 35 -20.00 -29.17 1.94
CA THR A 35 -21.44 -29.09 1.91
C THR A 35 -22.11 -30.10 2.83
N HIS A 36 -21.68 -31.37 2.78
CA HIS A 36 -22.16 -32.43 3.68
C HIS A 36 -21.89 -32.11 5.16
N LEU A 37 -20.69 -31.60 5.48
CA LEU A 37 -20.39 -31.21 6.86
C LEU A 37 -21.25 -30.05 7.35
N PHE A 38 -21.53 -29.07 6.51
CA PHE A 38 -22.38 -27.92 6.87
C PHE A 38 -23.84 -28.27 6.97
N SER A 39 -24.35 -29.29 6.25
CA SER A 39 -25.73 -29.77 6.40
C SER A 39 -26.00 -30.41 7.76
N GLU A 40 -24.97 -30.89 8.45
CA GLU A 40 -25.06 -31.46 9.80
C GLU A 40 -24.85 -30.38 10.90
N LEU A 41 -24.57 -29.13 10.55
CA LEU A 41 -24.34 -28.03 11.47
C LEU A 41 -25.58 -27.11 11.52
N PRO A 42 -25.80 -26.41 12.65
CA PRO A 42 -26.99 -25.59 12.84
C PRO A 42 -26.86 -24.20 12.18
N TYR A 43 -26.43 -24.16 10.92
CA TYR A 43 -26.24 -22.90 10.17
C TYR A 43 -27.11 -22.90 8.92
N GLU A 44 -27.79 -21.77 8.66
CA GLU A 44 -28.47 -21.54 7.38
C GLU A 44 -27.43 -21.29 6.29
N PHE A 45 -27.56 -22.00 5.17
CA PHE A 45 -26.63 -21.80 4.05
C PHE A 45 -27.32 -21.93 2.69
N GLY A 46 -26.72 -21.32 1.68
CA GLY A 46 -26.98 -21.54 0.26
C GLY A 46 -25.69 -21.91 -0.47
N ILE A 47 -25.81 -22.35 -1.70
CA ILE A 47 -24.70 -22.81 -2.55
C ILE A 47 -24.50 -21.83 -3.71
N VAL A 48 -23.22 -21.45 -3.96
CA VAL A 48 -22.81 -20.68 -5.12
C VAL A 48 -21.81 -21.46 -5.97
N HIS A 49 -22.05 -21.50 -7.28
CA HIS A 49 -21.20 -22.16 -8.27
C HIS A 49 -20.78 -21.19 -9.38
N CYS A 50 -19.53 -21.30 -9.86
CA CYS A 50 -19.02 -20.53 -11.00
C CYS A 50 -18.70 -21.47 -12.15
N ASN A 51 -19.42 -21.36 -13.27
CA ASN A 51 -19.10 -22.08 -14.50
C ASN A 51 -18.21 -21.20 -15.39
N PHE A 52 -16.91 -21.50 -15.41
CA PHE A 52 -15.91 -20.72 -16.15
C PHE A 52 -15.81 -21.07 -17.64
N LYS A 53 -16.60 -22.05 -18.12
CA LYS A 53 -16.61 -22.55 -19.51
C LYS A 53 -15.24 -22.96 -20.07
N LEU A 54 -14.31 -23.36 -19.20
CA LEU A 54 -12.95 -23.72 -19.59
C LEU A 54 -12.81 -25.19 -20.05
N ARG A 55 -13.85 -26.02 -19.81
CA ARG A 55 -13.83 -27.46 -20.07
C ARG A 55 -15.01 -27.93 -20.95
N GLY A 56 -15.64 -27.01 -21.68
CA GLY A 56 -16.79 -27.31 -22.54
C GLY A 56 -17.91 -28.03 -21.78
N ALA A 57 -18.40 -29.16 -22.30
CA ALA A 57 -19.51 -29.94 -21.73
C ALA A 57 -19.26 -30.41 -20.27
N GLU A 58 -18.02 -30.67 -19.87
CA GLU A 58 -17.72 -31.03 -18.48
C GLU A 58 -18.06 -29.92 -17.50
N SER A 59 -17.91 -28.64 -17.89
CA SER A 59 -18.28 -27.51 -17.05
C SER A 59 -19.80 -27.42 -16.81
N GLU A 60 -20.60 -27.78 -17.81
CA GLU A 60 -22.07 -27.85 -17.70
C GLU A 60 -22.51 -29.02 -16.79
N LEU A 61 -21.82 -30.17 -16.91
CA LEU A 61 -22.08 -31.32 -16.04
C LEU A 61 -21.71 -31.04 -14.58
N ASP A 62 -20.67 -30.27 -14.33
CA ASP A 62 -20.31 -29.83 -12.96
C ASP A 62 -21.36 -28.91 -12.38
N GLU A 63 -21.87 -27.94 -13.16
CA GLU A 63 -22.93 -27.03 -12.73
C GLU A 63 -24.22 -27.80 -12.42
N GLN A 64 -24.60 -28.77 -13.30
CA GLN A 64 -25.79 -29.63 -13.08
C GLN A 64 -25.63 -30.44 -11.78
N PHE A 65 -24.47 -31.09 -11.57
CA PHE A 65 -24.17 -31.84 -10.36
C PHE A 65 -24.33 -30.99 -9.10
N VAL A 66 -23.80 -29.77 -9.08
CA VAL A 66 -23.92 -28.87 -7.92
C VAL A 66 -25.37 -28.38 -7.74
N SER A 67 -26.10 -28.15 -8.84
CA SER A 67 -27.52 -27.83 -8.78
C SER A 67 -28.36 -28.96 -8.15
N ASP A 68 -28.08 -30.21 -8.52
CA ASP A 68 -28.79 -31.38 -7.97
C ASP A 68 -28.38 -31.58 -6.49
N LEU A 69 -27.12 -31.41 -6.13
CA LEU A 69 -26.66 -31.42 -4.74
C LEU A 69 -27.43 -30.38 -3.89
N ALA A 70 -27.63 -29.17 -4.39
CA ALA A 70 -28.36 -28.12 -3.68
C ALA A 70 -29.84 -28.51 -3.47
N LYS A 71 -30.46 -29.15 -4.45
CA LYS A 71 -31.85 -29.66 -4.35
C LYS A 71 -31.95 -30.76 -3.29
N ASP A 72 -30.98 -31.69 -3.25
CA ASP A 72 -30.94 -32.80 -2.28
C ASP A 72 -30.86 -32.28 -0.83
N PHE A 73 -30.14 -31.17 -0.61
CA PHE A 73 -30.09 -30.51 0.69
C PHE A 73 -31.23 -29.50 0.93
N GLY A 74 -32.07 -29.20 -0.07
CA GLY A 74 -33.17 -28.25 0.05
C GLY A 74 -32.70 -26.79 0.28
N VAL A 75 -31.56 -26.41 -0.31
CA VAL A 75 -30.96 -25.09 -0.14
C VAL A 75 -30.95 -24.28 -1.44
N ASP A 76 -30.86 -22.96 -1.31
CA ASP A 76 -30.75 -22.03 -2.43
C ASP A 76 -29.51 -22.30 -3.28
N PHE A 77 -29.67 -22.26 -4.61
CA PHE A 77 -28.58 -22.43 -5.57
C PHE A 77 -28.43 -21.20 -6.48
N TYR A 78 -27.20 -20.71 -6.56
CA TYR A 78 -26.83 -19.58 -7.41
C TYR A 78 -25.69 -19.98 -8.32
N SER A 79 -25.88 -19.87 -9.63
CA SER A 79 -24.82 -20.10 -10.61
C SER A 79 -24.69 -18.98 -11.60
N LYS A 80 -23.48 -18.84 -12.17
CA LYS A 80 -23.19 -17.91 -13.25
C LYS A 80 -22.13 -18.50 -14.17
N SER A 81 -22.43 -18.47 -15.47
CA SER A 81 -21.48 -18.85 -16.51
C SER A 81 -20.68 -17.65 -16.99
N PHE A 82 -19.37 -17.84 -17.26
CA PHE A 82 -18.46 -16.78 -17.67
C PHE A 82 -17.70 -17.14 -18.92
N ASP A 83 -17.50 -16.16 -19.82
CA ASP A 83 -16.46 -16.23 -20.85
C ASP A 83 -15.12 -15.79 -20.24
N THR A 84 -14.51 -16.70 -19.51
CA THR A 84 -13.26 -16.43 -18.77
C THR A 84 -12.10 -16.08 -19.70
N THR A 85 -12.06 -16.67 -20.88
CA THR A 85 -11.00 -16.43 -21.86
C THR A 85 -11.08 -15.00 -22.41
N LEU A 86 -12.28 -14.55 -22.76
CA LEU A 86 -12.50 -13.17 -23.22
C LEU A 86 -12.19 -12.15 -22.11
N TYR A 87 -12.68 -12.39 -20.90
CA TYR A 87 -12.43 -11.53 -19.74
C TYR A 87 -10.93 -11.38 -19.45
N ALA A 88 -10.20 -12.49 -19.40
CA ALA A 88 -8.76 -12.49 -19.14
C ALA A 88 -7.99 -11.71 -20.21
N LYS A 89 -8.36 -11.88 -21.50
CA LYS A 89 -7.76 -11.14 -22.62
C LYS A 89 -8.02 -9.63 -22.52
N GLN A 90 -9.25 -9.23 -22.25
CA GLN A 90 -9.62 -7.81 -22.16
C GLN A 90 -8.90 -7.09 -21.00
N ASN A 91 -8.72 -7.78 -19.87
CA ASN A 91 -8.09 -7.22 -18.67
C ASN A 91 -6.58 -7.52 -18.55
N ARG A 92 -5.96 -8.12 -19.59
CA ARG A 92 -4.53 -8.50 -19.61
C ARG A 92 -4.12 -9.37 -18.43
N LEU A 93 -4.98 -10.30 -18.04
CA LEU A 93 -4.78 -11.23 -16.94
C LEU A 93 -4.45 -12.63 -17.47
N SER A 94 -3.83 -13.46 -16.64
CA SER A 94 -3.83 -14.91 -16.89
C SER A 94 -5.26 -15.45 -16.73
N ILE A 95 -5.58 -16.59 -17.38
CA ILE A 95 -6.89 -17.24 -17.24
C ILE A 95 -7.22 -17.52 -15.78
N GLN A 96 -6.22 -17.98 -14.98
CA GLN A 96 -6.40 -18.24 -13.56
C GLN A 96 -6.72 -16.98 -12.75
N MET A 97 -6.04 -15.86 -13.05
CA MET A 97 -6.33 -14.57 -12.42
C MET A 97 -7.71 -14.07 -12.82
N GLY A 98 -8.08 -14.17 -14.10
CA GLY A 98 -9.40 -13.80 -14.59
C GLY A 98 -10.53 -14.65 -13.97
N ALA A 99 -10.35 -15.98 -13.87
CA ALA A 99 -11.29 -16.86 -13.20
C ALA A 99 -11.44 -16.53 -11.70
N ARG A 100 -10.33 -16.20 -11.04
CA ARG A 100 -10.34 -15.78 -9.63
C ARG A 100 -11.10 -14.47 -9.45
N ASP A 101 -10.87 -13.49 -10.29
CA ASP A 101 -11.51 -12.18 -10.23
C ASP A 101 -13.03 -12.30 -10.46
N LEU A 102 -13.46 -12.97 -11.52
CA LEU A 102 -14.87 -13.25 -11.82
C LEU A 102 -15.57 -14.00 -10.68
N ARG A 103 -14.88 -14.97 -10.06
CA ARG A 103 -15.40 -15.71 -8.91
C ARG A 103 -15.77 -14.80 -7.75
N TYR A 104 -14.85 -13.95 -7.32
CA TYR A 104 -15.10 -13.09 -6.16
C TYR A 104 -16.07 -11.96 -6.45
N GLN A 105 -16.11 -11.45 -7.70
CA GLN A 105 -17.13 -10.50 -8.13
C GLN A 105 -18.52 -11.12 -8.00
N PHE A 106 -18.71 -12.33 -8.52
CA PHE A 106 -20.01 -13.01 -8.44
C PHE A 106 -20.39 -13.41 -7.01
N PHE A 107 -19.44 -13.87 -6.21
CA PHE A 107 -19.70 -14.18 -4.81
C PHE A 107 -20.19 -12.95 -4.05
N ASN A 108 -19.57 -11.79 -4.25
CA ASN A 108 -20.01 -10.54 -3.64
C ASN A 108 -21.37 -10.06 -4.16
N GLU A 109 -21.66 -10.25 -5.46
CA GLU A 109 -22.97 -9.95 -6.06
C GLU A 109 -24.08 -10.76 -5.38
N VAL A 110 -23.90 -12.08 -5.23
CA VAL A 110 -24.86 -12.96 -4.56
C VAL A 110 -25.00 -12.61 -3.07
N LEU A 111 -23.88 -12.39 -2.39
CA LEU A 111 -23.85 -12.04 -0.98
C LEU A 111 -24.69 -10.79 -0.70
N GLN A 112 -24.52 -9.73 -1.48
CA GLN A 112 -25.26 -8.48 -1.30
C GLN A 112 -26.74 -8.63 -1.70
N LYS A 113 -27.03 -9.29 -2.84
CA LYS A 113 -28.38 -9.39 -3.40
C LYS A 113 -29.32 -10.24 -2.54
N TYR A 114 -28.81 -11.28 -1.88
CA TYR A 114 -29.60 -12.26 -1.14
C TYR A 114 -29.31 -12.27 0.37
N ASN A 115 -28.64 -11.22 0.87
CA ASN A 115 -28.36 -10.99 2.30
C ASN A 115 -27.56 -12.12 2.98
N TYR A 116 -26.62 -12.73 2.26
CA TYR A 116 -25.62 -13.61 2.86
C TYR A 116 -24.55 -12.76 3.57
N THR A 117 -24.03 -13.26 4.68
CA THR A 117 -23.04 -12.52 5.48
C THR A 117 -21.62 -13.05 5.34
N LYS A 118 -21.48 -14.36 5.06
CA LYS A 118 -20.18 -15.04 4.93
C LYS A 118 -20.14 -15.91 3.68
N ILE A 119 -18.96 -15.97 3.09
CA ILE A 119 -18.61 -16.92 2.01
C ILE A 119 -17.72 -18.00 2.61
N VAL A 120 -18.10 -19.25 2.48
CA VAL A 120 -17.35 -20.39 2.97
C VAL A 120 -16.64 -21.07 1.80
N THR A 121 -15.33 -21.31 1.94
CA THR A 121 -14.54 -22.00 0.91
C THR A 121 -13.86 -23.24 1.48
N ALA A 122 -13.70 -24.29 0.66
CA ALA A 122 -13.25 -25.62 1.06
C ALA A 122 -11.72 -25.77 1.12
N HIS A 123 -10.95 -24.70 1.33
CA HIS A 123 -9.51 -24.81 1.52
C HIS A 123 -9.19 -25.57 2.82
N HIS A 124 -8.30 -26.55 2.73
CA HIS A 124 -7.90 -27.42 3.84
C HIS A 124 -6.42 -27.22 4.24
N SER A 125 -5.95 -27.92 5.28
CA SER A 125 -4.60 -27.72 5.82
C SER A 125 -3.48 -27.95 4.81
N ASP A 126 -3.64 -28.92 3.92
CA ASP A 126 -2.64 -29.23 2.90
C ASP A 126 -2.51 -28.09 1.86
N ASP A 127 -3.57 -27.33 1.57
CA ASP A 127 -3.50 -26.12 0.72
C ASP A 127 -2.65 -25.01 1.39
N SER A 128 -2.69 -24.92 2.72
CA SER A 128 -1.82 -23.99 3.46
C SER A 128 -0.36 -24.39 3.37
N ILE A 129 -0.07 -25.69 3.45
CA ILE A 129 1.29 -26.23 3.25
C ILE A 129 1.79 -25.94 1.83
N GLU A 130 0.96 -26.21 0.80
CA GLU A 130 1.29 -25.87 -0.59
C GLU A 130 1.62 -24.37 -0.74
N THR A 131 0.78 -23.53 -0.14
CA THR A 131 0.96 -22.08 -0.19
C THR A 131 2.27 -21.66 0.49
N LEU A 132 2.58 -22.19 1.67
CA LEU A 132 3.85 -21.94 2.37
C LEU A 132 5.05 -22.29 1.47
N LEU A 133 5.08 -23.49 0.90
CA LEU A 133 6.18 -23.97 0.08
C LEU A 133 6.37 -23.14 -1.21
N ILE A 134 5.27 -22.76 -1.88
CA ILE A 134 5.31 -21.85 -3.03
C ILE A 134 5.88 -20.49 -2.63
N LYS A 135 5.46 -19.92 -1.50
CA LYS A 135 5.92 -18.62 -1.04
C LYS A 135 7.39 -18.67 -0.58
N LYS A 136 7.81 -19.75 0.06
CA LYS A 136 9.23 -19.98 0.42
C LYS A 136 10.11 -20.03 -0.82
N SER A 137 9.72 -20.79 -1.87
CA SER A 137 10.50 -20.88 -3.10
C SER A 137 10.66 -19.53 -3.82
N ARG A 138 9.71 -18.60 -3.62
CA ARG A 138 9.73 -17.22 -4.15
C ARG A 138 10.41 -16.22 -3.23
N LYS A 139 10.95 -16.65 -2.10
CA LYS A 139 11.56 -15.77 -1.07
C LYS A 139 10.61 -14.63 -0.66
N SER A 140 9.34 -14.95 -0.48
CA SER A 140 8.32 -13.98 -0.10
C SER A 140 8.51 -13.48 1.34
N SER A 141 7.94 -12.30 1.67
CA SER A 141 7.98 -11.73 3.02
C SER A 141 7.31 -12.63 4.07
N LEU A 142 7.64 -12.44 5.34
CA LEU A 142 7.10 -13.20 6.48
C LEU A 142 5.56 -13.19 6.50
N GLY A 143 4.94 -12.05 6.17
CA GLY A 143 3.49 -11.94 6.06
C GLY A 143 2.85 -12.90 5.05
N ALA A 144 3.58 -13.29 4.00
CA ALA A 144 3.13 -14.26 3.00
C ALA A 144 3.35 -15.72 3.40
N LEU A 145 4.19 -16.00 4.42
CA LEU A 145 4.56 -17.35 4.88
C LEU A 145 3.60 -17.93 5.93
N GLN A 146 2.50 -17.28 6.22
CA GLN A 146 1.50 -17.70 7.21
C GLN A 146 0.49 -18.75 6.68
N GLY A 147 0.71 -19.29 5.50
CA GLY A 147 -0.26 -20.16 4.81
C GLY A 147 -1.48 -19.39 4.31
N ILE A 148 -2.63 -20.07 4.27
CA ILE A 148 -3.89 -19.47 3.86
C ILE A 148 -4.57 -18.82 5.08
N PRO A 149 -5.01 -17.54 5.01
CA PRO A 149 -5.69 -16.92 6.13
C PRO A 149 -7.05 -17.57 6.40
N ILE A 150 -7.35 -17.81 7.67
CA ILE A 150 -8.60 -18.42 8.13
C ILE A 150 -9.81 -17.56 7.74
N LYS A 151 -9.64 -16.23 7.82
CA LYS A 151 -10.64 -15.23 7.47
C LYS A 151 -10.01 -14.12 6.63
N ASN A 152 -10.74 -13.65 5.62
CA ASN A 152 -10.37 -12.49 4.82
C ASN A 152 -11.64 -11.74 4.40
N GLY A 153 -11.93 -10.61 5.06
CA GLY A 153 -13.22 -9.94 4.93
C GLY A 153 -14.38 -10.88 5.27
N ASN A 154 -15.30 -11.08 4.33
CA ASN A 154 -16.45 -11.97 4.47
C ASN A 154 -16.13 -13.44 4.13
N ILE A 155 -14.92 -13.74 3.67
CA ILE A 155 -14.54 -15.11 3.31
C ILE A 155 -13.95 -15.82 4.53
N ILE A 156 -14.51 -16.99 4.86
CA ILE A 156 -14.03 -17.86 5.93
C ILE A 156 -13.64 -19.24 5.39
N ARG A 157 -12.71 -19.90 6.07
CA ARG A 157 -12.13 -21.20 5.65
C ARG A 157 -12.06 -22.20 6.79
N PRO A 158 -13.22 -22.67 7.26
CA PRO A 158 -13.26 -23.59 8.40
C PRO A 158 -12.59 -24.94 8.13
N MET A 159 -12.57 -25.38 6.85
CA MET A 159 -11.96 -26.62 6.43
C MET A 159 -10.43 -26.65 6.61
N LEU A 160 -9.77 -25.51 6.91
CA LEU A 160 -8.35 -25.46 7.27
C LEU A 160 -8.01 -26.28 8.53
N ALA A 161 -9.02 -26.61 9.34
CA ALA A 161 -8.89 -27.52 10.47
C ALA A 161 -8.68 -28.99 10.06
N LEU A 162 -8.92 -29.33 8.80
CA LEU A 162 -8.97 -30.70 8.31
C LEU A 162 -7.84 -30.98 7.30
N SER A 163 -7.31 -32.20 7.34
CA SER A 163 -6.37 -32.69 6.34
C SER A 163 -7.08 -33.32 5.15
N VAL A 164 -6.38 -33.41 4.00
CA VAL A 164 -6.90 -34.10 2.82
C VAL A 164 -7.23 -35.57 3.12
N GLN A 165 -6.45 -36.27 3.98
CA GLN A 165 -6.72 -37.66 4.37
C GLN A 165 -8.04 -37.79 5.15
N GLN A 166 -8.36 -36.83 6.03
CA GLN A 166 -9.62 -36.83 6.76
C GLN A 166 -10.79 -36.60 5.81
N ILE A 167 -10.66 -35.71 4.84
CA ILE A 167 -11.69 -35.44 3.80
C ILE A 167 -11.92 -36.68 2.97
N GLU A 168 -10.88 -37.33 2.47
CA GLU A 168 -10.96 -38.59 1.68
C GLU A 168 -11.56 -39.72 2.47
N GLY A 169 -11.19 -39.86 3.73
CA GLY A 169 -11.78 -40.86 4.64
C GLY A 169 -13.30 -40.61 4.86
N TYR A 170 -13.72 -39.36 5.01
CA TYR A 170 -15.12 -39.00 5.16
C TYR A 170 -15.94 -39.30 3.89
N ILE A 171 -15.46 -38.87 2.73
CA ILE A 171 -16.08 -39.16 1.42
C ILE A 171 -16.26 -40.64 1.22
N LYS A 172 -15.24 -41.44 1.51
CA LYS A 172 -15.27 -42.91 1.37
C LYS A 172 -16.27 -43.56 2.34
N ASN A 173 -16.25 -43.17 3.61
CA ASN A 173 -17.09 -43.76 4.64
C ASN A 173 -18.58 -43.53 4.44
N TYR A 174 -18.94 -42.36 3.86
CA TYR A 174 -20.32 -42.00 3.60
C TYR A 174 -20.75 -42.19 2.13
N SER A 175 -19.84 -42.79 1.30
CA SER A 175 -20.10 -43.04 -0.13
C SER A 175 -20.62 -41.80 -0.87
N ILE A 176 -19.98 -40.67 -0.64
CA ILE A 176 -20.39 -39.39 -1.20
C ILE A 176 -19.87 -39.27 -2.64
N ASP A 177 -20.76 -39.01 -3.57
CA ASP A 177 -20.42 -38.76 -4.97
C ASP A 177 -19.82 -37.36 -5.15
N PHE A 178 -18.85 -37.24 -6.05
CA PHE A 178 -18.25 -35.96 -6.44
C PHE A 178 -17.71 -36.02 -7.85
N ARG A 179 -17.46 -34.84 -8.45
CA ARG A 179 -16.91 -34.71 -9.80
C ARG A 179 -15.37 -34.73 -9.75
N LEU A 180 -14.76 -35.55 -10.60
CA LEU A 180 -13.31 -35.58 -10.75
C LEU A 180 -12.85 -34.47 -11.70
N ASP A 181 -12.09 -33.53 -11.18
CA ASP A 181 -11.49 -32.48 -12.00
C ASP A 181 -10.22 -32.96 -12.68
N LYS A 182 -10.33 -33.42 -13.94
CA LYS A 182 -9.19 -33.82 -14.76
C LYS A 182 -8.20 -32.69 -15.07
N SER A 183 -8.59 -31.41 -14.92
CA SER A 183 -7.72 -30.26 -15.15
C SER A 183 -6.71 -30.05 -14.01
N ASN A 184 -6.94 -30.64 -12.84
CA ASN A 184 -5.95 -30.68 -11.76
C ASN A 184 -4.65 -31.44 -12.14
N LEU A 185 -4.67 -32.14 -13.26
CA LEU A 185 -3.49 -32.83 -13.80
C LEU A 185 -2.57 -31.93 -14.65
N SER A 186 -3.04 -30.75 -15.11
CA SER A 186 -2.30 -29.99 -16.13
C SER A 186 -2.09 -28.50 -15.88
N SER A 187 -2.80 -27.85 -14.94
CA SER A 187 -2.92 -26.37 -14.97
C SER A 187 -2.01 -25.59 -14.03
N ASP A 188 -1.36 -26.19 -13.06
CA ASP A 188 -0.37 -25.48 -12.22
C ASP A 188 0.85 -26.37 -11.95
N TYR A 189 1.75 -26.42 -12.90
CA TYR A 189 2.94 -27.27 -12.84
C TYR A 189 3.70 -27.16 -11.52
N GLN A 190 3.81 -25.95 -10.97
CA GLN A 190 4.51 -25.72 -9.71
C GLN A 190 3.74 -26.29 -8.50
N ARG A 191 2.40 -26.10 -8.46
CA ARG A 191 1.56 -26.56 -7.36
C ARG A 191 1.43 -28.08 -7.37
N ASN A 192 1.21 -28.69 -8.55
CA ASN A 192 1.18 -30.15 -8.72
C ASN A 192 2.52 -30.80 -8.38
N LYS A 193 3.64 -30.19 -8.80
CA LYS A 193 4.98 -30.65 -8.44
C LYS A 193 5.17 -30.67 -6.93
N ILE A 194 4.79 -29.60 -6.25
CA ILE A 194 4.90 -29.53 -4.79
C ILE A 194 4.04 -30.60 -4.12
N ARG A 195 2.80 -30.78 -4.57
CA ARG A 195 1.86 -31.79 -4.03
C ARG A 195 2.34 -33.22 -4.19
N HIS A 196 2.87 -33.55 -5.35
CA HIS A 196 3.22 -34.94 -5.69
C HIS A 196 4.68 -35.32 -5.44
N GLU A 197 5.61 -34.36 -5.54
CA GLU A 197 7.03 -34.65 -5.44
C GLU A 197 7.67 -34.09 -4.15
N VAL A 198 7.16 -33.00 -3.59
CA VAL A 198 7.82 -32.34 -2.44
C VAL A 198 7.15 -32.73 -1.11
N ILE A 199 5.83 -32.54 -0.99
CA ILE A 199 5.10 -32.80 0.26
C ILE A 199 5.22 -34.24 0.76
N PRO A 200 5.20 -35.30 -0.09
CA PRO A 200 5.34 -36.67 0.40
C PRO A 200 6.66 -36.94 1.14
N ASN A 201 7.70 -36.16 0.85
CA ASN A 201 9.02 -36.30 1.45
C ASN A 201 9.24 -35.40 2.68
N LEU A 202 8.22 -34.65 3.11
CA LEU A 202 8.29 -33.70 4.21
C LEU A 202 7.30 -34.05 5.32
N SER A 203 7.64 -33.66 6.53
CA SER A 203 6.74 -33.80 7.68
C SER A 203 5.66 -32.71 7.63
N LYS A 204 4.42 -33.09 7.29
CA LYS A 204 3.27 -32.13 7.30
C LYS A 204 3.09 -31.47 8.67
N ALA A 205 3.32 -32.23 9.75
CA ALA A 205 3.20 -31.71 11.12
C ALA A 205 4.23 -30.61 11.41
N GLU A 206 5.44 -30.73 10.88
CA GLU A 206 6.48 -29.68 11.01
C GLU A 206 6.13 -28.44 10.18
N LEU A 207 5.64 -28.63 8.95
CA LEU A 207 5.21 -27.51 8.10
C LEU A 207 4.01 -26.73 8.68
N LEU A 208 3.07 -27.44 9.31
CA LEU A 208 1.96 -26.78 10.02
C LEU A 208 2.45 -26.03 11.26
N ARG A 209 3.41 -26.56 12.01
CA ARG A 209 4.05 -25.83 13.12
C ARG A 209 4.80 -24.61 12.63
N GLU A 210 5.51 -24.69 11.52
CA GLU A 210 6.17 -23.57 10.89
C GLU A 210 5.16 -22.44 10.51
N ILE A 211 4.01 -22.82 9.95
CA ILE A 211 2.93 -21.86 9.66
C ILE A 211 2.46 -21.14 10.94
N GLU A 212 2.23 -21.89 12.03
CA GLU A 212 1.79 -21.28 13.30
C GLU A 212 2.88 -20.40 13.93
N GLU A 213 4.13 -20.79 13.83
CA GLU A 213 5.25 -19.97 14.29
C GLU A 213 5.38 -18.68 13.47
N ASN A 214 5.28 -18.76 12.14
CA ASN A 214 5.27 -17.59 11.26
C ASN A 214 4.11 -16.62 11.60
N LYS A 215 2.93 -17.13 11.95
CA LYS A 215 1.81 -16.31 12.41
C LYS A 215 2.14 -15.56 13.70
N ARG A 216 2.77 -16.23 14.68
CA ARG A 216 3.17 -15.60 15.95
C ARG A 216 4.21 -14.52 15.74
N ILE A 217 5.26 -14.83 14.98
CA ILE A 217 6.32 -13.87 14.66
C ILE A 217 5.73 -12.65 13.92
N TYR A 218 4.87 -12.89 12.93
CA TYR A 218 4.24 -11.81 12.18
C TYR A 218 3.28 -10.97 13.02
N SER A 219 2.53 -11.58 13.93
CA SER A 219 1.66 -10.85 14.86
C SER A 219 2.46 -9.92 15.77
N LYS A 220 3.61 -10.40 16.27
CA LYS A 220 4.54 -9.57 17.03
C LYS A 220 5.11 -8.43 16.18
N LEU A 221 5.56 -8.75 14.95
CA LEU A 221 6.07 -7.76 14.01
C LEU A 221 5.05 -6.64 13.75
N LEU A 222 3.76 -6.96 13.63
CA LEU A 222 2.72 -5.94 13.44
C LEU A 222 2.56 -5.03 14.67
N ILE A 223 2.68 -5.58 15.87
CA ILE A 223 2.66 -4.79 17.12
C ILE A 223 3.87 -3.85 17.16
N ASP A 224 5.06 -4.38 16.89
CA ASP A 224 6.30 -3.59 16.86
C ASP A 224 6.26 -2.51 15.76
N THR A 225 5.69 -2.84 14.60
CA THR A 225 5.46 -1.88 13.50
C THR A 225 4.49 -0.77 13.92
N GLN A 226 3.38 -1.12 14.56
CA GLN A 226 2.41 -0.13 15.04
C GLN A 226 3.04 0.79 16.09
N TYR A 227 3.79 0.25 17.04
CA TYR A 227 4.54 1.03 18.02
C TYR A 227 5.52 2.00 17.35
N TYR A 228 6.26 1.53 16.34
CA TYR A 228 7.18 2.36 15.57
C TYR A 228 6.46 3.48 14.83
N LEU A 229 5.33 3.18 14.17
CA LEU A 229 4.53 4.17 13.45
C LEU A 229 4.00 5.27 14.37
N GLU A 230 3.58 4.93 15.59
CA GLU A 230 3.01 5.88 16.55
C GLU A 230 4.08 6.79 17.20
N ARG A 231 5.28 6.27 17.42
CA ARG A 231 6.31 6.94 18.23
C ARG A 231 7.46 7.52 17.44
N HIS A 232 7.79 6.94 16.30
CA HIS A 232 8.99 7.23 15.53
C HIS A 232 8.70 7.65 14.10
N THR A 233 7.46 8.02 13.82
CA THR A 233 7.09 8.64 12.55
C THR A 233 6.34 9.95 12.76
N SER A 234 6.45 10.84 11.80
CA SER A 234 5.69 12.08 11.76
C SER A 234 5.31 12.42 10.33
N GLU A 235 4.31 13.27 10.18
CA GLU A 235 3.90 13.76 8.87
C GLU A 235 3.83 15.28 8.90
N LYS A 236 4.44 15.92 7.90
CA LYS A 236 4.41 17.37 7.74
C LYS A 236 4.38 17.73 6.25
N ASP A 237 3.45 18.56 5.85
CA ASP A 237 3.29 19.05 4.46
C ASP A 237 3.29 17.95 3.38
N GLY A 238 2.64 16.79 3.65
CA GLY A 238 2.57 15.66 2.73
C GLY A 238 3.84 14.81 2.66
N VAL A 239 4.80 15.04 3.56
CA VAL A 239 6.01 14.23 3.70
C VAL A 239 5.91 13.41 4.98
N LYS A 240 6.06 12.09 4.87
CA LYS A 240 6.18 11.20 6.02
C LYS A 240 7.64 10.96 6.36
N PHE A 241 7.96 11.13 7.64
CA PHE A 241 9.30 10.96 8.19
C PHE A 241 9.36 9.70 9.04
N PHE A 242 10.31 8.82 8.76
CA PHE A 242 10.58 7.58 9.49
C PHE A 242 11.95 7.71 10.17
N GLU A 243 11.99 7.73 11.49
CA GLU A 243 13.19 7.90 12.28
C GLU A 243 14.17 6.73 12.09
N ILE A 244 15.39 6.99 11.65
CA ILE A 244 16.35 5.94 11.31
C ILE A 244 17.04 5.35 12.54
N GLU A 245 17.38 6.17 13.52
CA GLU A 245 18.18 5.75 14.67
C GLU A 245 17.47 4.63 15.44
N HIS A 246 16.18 4.80 15.71
CA HIS A 246 15.39 3.76 16.36
C HIS A 246 15.28 2.51 15.47
N LEU A 247 14.96 2.70 14.18
CA LEU A 247 14.76 1.59 13.24
C LEU A 247 16.03 0.72 13.11
N LYS A 248 17.22 1.32 13.04
CA LYS A 248 18.50 0.61 12.95
C LYS A 248 18.79 -0.31 14.12
N ASN A 249 18.27 0.01 15.29
CA ASN A 249 18.47 -0.77 16.52
C ASN A 249 17.48 -1.95 16.64
N LEU A 250 16.50 -2.07 15.76
CA LEU A 250 15.56 -3.18 15.74
C LEU A 250 16.16 -4.39 15.00
N LEU A 251 15.90 -5.59 15.51
CA LEU A 251 16.33 -6.85 14.87
C LEU A 251 15.62 -7.03 13.52
N ASP A 252 14.31 -6.78 13.49
CA ASP A 252 13.43 -6.97 12.33
C ASP A 252 13.20 -5.66 11.55
N LYS A 253 14.25 -4.82 11.45
CA LYS A 253 14.17 -3.47 10.86
C LYS A 253 13.67 -3.45 9.42
N ASP A 254 14.12 -4.41 8.61
CA ASP A 254 13.77 -4.50 7.19
C ASP A 254 12.30 -4.90 7.02
N GLU A 255 11.82 -5.83 7.83
CA GLU A 255 10.42 -6.27 7.86
C GLU A 255 9.51 -5.15 8.38
N ILE A 256 9.90 -4.43 9.43
CA ILE A 256 9.15 -3.28 9.95
C ILE A 256 9.06 -2.19 8.89
N LEU A 257 10.17 -1.84 8.25
CA LEU A 257 10.20 -0.85 7.19
C LEU A 257 9.34 -1.28 5.99
N TYR A 258 9.38 -2.56 5.63
CA TYR A 258 8.50 -3.12 4.61
C TYR A 258 7.03 -2.94 4.98
N GLU A 259 6.63 -3.30 6.19
CA GLU A 259 5.24 -3.17 6.67
C GLU A 259 4.78 -1.70 6.67
N CYS A 260 5.65 -0.77 7.04
CA CYS A 260 5.36 0.67 7.01
C CYS A 260 5.11 1.21 5.59
N LEU A 261 5.79 0.66 4.60
CA LEU A 261 5.86 1.24 3.26
C LEU A 261 5.10 0.45 2.17
N LYS A 262 4.73 -0.81 2.41
CA LYS A 262 4.13 -1.71 1.40
C LYS A 262 2.87 -1.17 0.71
N ASN A 263 2.10 -0.32 1.38
CA ASN A 263 0.86 0.26 0.85
C ASN A 263 1.09 1.46 -0.10
N TYR A 264 2.34 1.94 -0.21
CA TYR A 264 2.71 3.04 -1.11
C TYR A 264 3.19 2.57 -2.49
N GLY A 265 2.90 1.32 -2.82
CA GLY A 265 3.19 0.71 -4.11
C GLY A 265 4.47 -0.13 -4.13
N PRO A 266 4.77 -0.77 -5.27
CA PRO A 266 5.93 -1.63 -5.39
C PRO A 266 7.21 -0.79 -5.46
N PHE A 267 8.12 -1.03 -4.51
CA PHE A 267 9.49 -0.54 -4.54
C PHE A 267 10.48 -1.68 -4.80
N ASN A 268 11.70 -1.35 -5.23
CA ASN A 268 12.83 -2.27 -5.11
C ASN A 268 13.25 -2.34 -3.63
N TRP A 269 12.77 -3.35 -2.92
CA TRP A 269 12.96 -3.47 -1.46
C TRP A 269 14.42 -3.57 -1.05
N LYS A 270 15.27 -4.21 -1.85
CA LYS A 270 16.71 -4.26 -1.60
C LYS A 270 17.32 -2.86 -1.55
N ASP A 271 16.92 -2.00 -2.47
CA ASP A 271 17.43 -0.62 -2.52
C ASP A 271 16.82 0.22 -1.38
N VAL A 272 15.55 -0.02 -1.01
CA VAL A 272 14.91 0.65 0.15
C VAL A 272 15.63 0.33 1.45
N PHE A 273 15.93 -0.94 1.71
CA PHE A 273 16.66 -1.33 2.92
C PHE A 273 18.10 -0.77 2.94
N ALA A 274 18.74 -0.71 1.78
CA ALA A 274 20.07 -0.10 1.64
C ALA A 274 20.08 1.41 1.95
N LEU A 275 18.93 2.12 1.86
CA LEU A 275 18.85 3.54 2.22
C LEU A 275 19.17 3.79 3.70
N LEU A 276 18.96 2.82 4.58
CA LEU A 276 19.27 2.98 6.01
C LEU A 276 20.75 3.33 6.23
N GLU A 277 21.64 2.77 5.41
CA GLU A 277 23.09 2.97 5.49
C GLU A 277 23.63 3.90 4.38
N ALA A 278 22.79 4.41 3.51
CA ALA A 278 23.19 5.25 2.39
C ALA A 278 23.55 6.67 2.82
N GLU A 279 24.24 7.39 1.94
CA GLU A 279 24.50 8.82 2.08
C GLU A 279 23.21 9.64 1.99
N VAL A 280 23.20 10.79 2.66
CA VAL A 280 22.09 11.76 2.60
C VAL A 280 21.83 12.22 1.16
N GLY A 281 20.56 12.24 0.77
CA GLY A 281 20.12 12.60 -0.59
C GLY A 281 19.96 11.42 -1.54
N LYS A 282 20.41 10.21 -1.18
CA LYS A 282 20.06 8.99 -1.94
C LYS A 282 18.57 8.73 -1.87
N GLN A 283 18.01 8.21 -2.96
CA GLN A 283 16.55 7.98 -3.06
C GLN A 283 16.20 6.74 -3.86
N VAL A 284 15.06 6.15 -3.56
CA VAL A 284 14.43 5.05 -4.30
C VAL A 284 13.03 5.51 -4.72
N LEU A 285 12.66 5.25 -5.97
CA LEU A 285 11.42 5.69 -6.57
C LEU A 285 10.59 4.50 -7.03
N ASN A 286 9.27 4.69 -7.06
CA ASN A 286 8.34 3.88 -7.86
C ASN A 286 7.59 4.78 -8.87
N SER A 287 6.38 4.42 -9.30
CA SER A 287 5.58 5.21 -10.24
C SER A 287 5.00 6.50 -9.65
N GLU A 288 4.77 6.56 -8.33
CA GLU A 288 4.02 7.63 -7.65
C GLU A 288 4.81 8.27 -6.52
N TYR A 289 5.58 7.47 -5.79
CA TYR A 289 6.28 7.88 -4.57
C TYR A 289 7.78 7.75 -4.70
N ARG A 290 8.48 8.49 -3.85
CA ARG A 290 9.91 8.33 -3.60
C ARG A 290 10.21 8.28 -2.11
N ILE A 291 11.26 7.55 -1.76
CA ILE A 291 11.83 7.49 -0.42
C ILE A 291 13.20 8.14 -0.49
N VAL A 292 13.40 9.20 0.26
CA VAL A 292 14.65 9.99 0.28
C VAL A 292 15.35 9.78 1.61
N LYS A 293 16.65 9.50 1.59
CA LYS A 293 17.50 9.44 2.77
C LYS A 293 17.86 10.84 3.23
N GLU A 294 17.41 11.21 4.41
CA GLU A 294 17.85 12.39 5.15
C GLU A 294 18.78 12.00 6.32
N ARG A 295 19.29 12.96 7.06
CA ARG A 295 20.27 12.71 8.16
C ARG A 295 19.73 11.73 9.20
N ASN A 296 18.54 11.99 9.70
CA ASN A 296 17.92 11.25 10.80
C ASN A 296 16.65 10.51 10.41
N ALA A 297 16.21 10.61 9.16
CA ALA A 297 14.95 10.00 8.70
C ALA A 297 15.03 9.50 7.28
N LEU A 298 14.20 8.50 6.96
CA LEU A 298 13.74 8.24 5.61
C LEU A 298 12.48 9.07 5.40
N CYS A 299 12.41 9.77 4.28
CA CYS A 299 11.29 10.66 3.94
C CYS A 299 10.53 10.10 2.75
N LEU A 300 9.27 9.72 2.96
CA LEU A 300 8.36 9.29 1.89
C LEU A 300 7.56 10.48 1.40
N THR A 301 7.56 10.74 0.12
CA THR A 301 6.80 11.81 -0.54
C THR A 301 6.40 11.40 -1.94
N GLU A 302 5.37 12.01 -2.48
CA GLU A 302 5.05 11.91 -3.91
C GLU A 302 6.21 12.43 -4.75
N ILE A 303 6.32 11.89 -5.97
CA ILE A 303 7.31 12.38 -6.94
C ILE A 303 6.89 13.77 -7.41
N PRO A 304 7.72 14.82 -7.20
CA PRO A 304 7.36 16.16 -7.62
C PRO A 304 7.15 16.23 -9.13
N SER A 305 6.11 16.98 -9.56
CA SER A 305 5.91 17.22 -10.98
C SER A 305 7.11 17.98 -11.56
N LYS A 306 7.53 17.59 -12.77
CA LYS A 306 8.66 18.23 -13.48
C LYS A 306 8.33 19.60 -14.05
N ALA A 307 7.12 20.12 -13.87
CA ALA A 307 6.74 21.42 -14.40
C ALA A 307 7.57 22.51 -13.74
N GLU A 308 8.35 23.24 -14.52
CA GLU A 308 8.99 24.49 -14.07
C GLU A 308 7.88 25.52 -13.79
N MET A 309 7.50 25.65 -12.53
CA MET A 309 6.56 26.71 -12.14
C MET A 309 7.34 28.00 -11.93
N SER A 310 7.08 28.99 -12.77
CA SER A 310 7.48 30.37 -12.52
C SER A 310 6.24 31.27 -12.62
N ILE A 311 6.14 32.24 -11.73
CA ILE A 311 5.02 33.20 -11.67
C ILE A 311 5.57 34.60 -11.72
N GLN A 312 4.92 35.44 -12.52
CA GLN A 312 5.19 36.88 -12.56
C GLN A 312 4.40 37.57 -11.43
N ILE A 313 5.11 38.38 -10.65
CA ILE A 313 4.54 39.22 -9.61
C ILE A 313 4.50 40.63 -10.16
N HIS A 314 3.33 41.09 -10.50
CA HIS A 314 3.13 42.45 -10.97
C HIS A 314 3.12 43.45 -9.78
N GLU A 315 3.35 44.70 -10.06
CA GLU A 315 3.47 45.75 -9.04
C GLU A 315 2.21 45.92 -8.15
N GLU A 316 1.05 45.68 -8.75
CA GLU A 316 -0.26 45.76 -8.07
C GLU A 316 -0.58 44.48 -7.27
N SER A 317 0.21 43.40 -7.41
CA SER A 317 -0.04 42.14 -6.70
C SER A 317 0.06 42.30 -5.19
N ARG A 318 -0.93 41.84 -4.44
CA ARG A 318 -0.95 41.87 -2.97
C ARG A 318 -0.98 40.49 -2.33
N LYS A 319 -1.28 39.47 -3.11
CA LYS A 319 -1.33 38.08 -2.65
C LYS A 319 -1.00 37.14 -3.80
N ILE A 320 -0.27 36.06 -3.48
CA ILE A 320 -0.09 34.91 -4.34
C ILE A 320 -0.62 33.68 -3.58
N GLU A 321 -1.45 32.88 -4.21
CA GLU A 321 -2.02 31.69 -3.57
C GLU A 321 -1.23 30.42 -3.94
N GLN A 322 -0.84 30.27 -5.20
CA GLN A 322 -0.10 29.14 -5.73
C GLN A 322 1.11 29.61 -6.54
N PRO A 323 2.20 28.84 -6.59
CA PRO A 323 2.47 27.57 -5.90
C PRO A 323 2.98 27.76 -4.46
N MET A 324 3.28 28.98 -4.05
CA MET A 324 3.72 29.34 -2.72
C MET A 324 2.90 30.53 -2.21
N PRO A 325 2.12 30.37 -1.14
CA PRO A 325 1.26 31.43 -0.65
C PRO A 325 2.10 32.56 -0.01
N LEU A 326 2.00 33.74 -0.60
CA LEU A 326 2.67 34.96 -0.17
C LEU A 326 1.67 36.06 0.06
N LYS A 327 1.93 36.89 1.07
CA LYS A 327 1.31 38.20 1.28
C LYS A 327 2.34 39.25 0.91
N ILE A 328 1.89 40.30 0.17
CA ILE A 328 2.74 41.37 -0.32
C ILE A 328 2.16 42.70 0.14
N GLU A 329 2.98 43.54 0.72
CA GLU A 329 2.59 44.89 1.18
C GLU A 329 3.62 45.92 0.74
N ILE A 330 3.17 47.15 0.50
CA ILE A 330 4.04 48.27 0.20
C ILE A 330 3.74 49.34 1.25
N HIS A 331 4.77 49.85 1.89
CA HIS A 331 4.68 50.87 2.94
C HIS A 331 5.61 52.05 2.62
N ASP A 332 5.26 53.23 3.09
CA ASP A 332 6.18 54.37 3.09
C ASP A 332 7.23 54.15 4.17
N PHE A 333 8.51 54.33 3.84
CA PHE A 333 9.60 54.10 4.77
C PHE A 333 9.53 54.93 6.04
N SER A 334 9.05 56.19 5.93
CA SER A 334 8.89 57.11 7.05
C SER A 334 7.94 56.63 8.17
N SER A 335 7.01 55.74 7.82
CA SER A 335 6.00 55.17 8.75
C SER A 335 6.20 53.69 9.03
N PHE A 336 7.27 53.08 8.47
CA PHE A 336 7.48 51.65 8.56
C PHE A 336 8.16 51.22 9.87
N GLU A 337 7.48 50.36 10.64
CA GLU A 337 8.08 49.71 11.81
C GLU A 337 8.76 48.39 11.41
N PHE A 338 10.01 48.22 11.84
CA PHE A 338 10.82 47.06 11.46
C PHE A 338 10.29 45.75 12.05
N ILE A 339 9.88 44.82 11.21
CA ILE A 339 9.36 43.49 11.62
C ILE A 339 10.54 42.50 11.76
N LYS A 340 10.76 42.05 12.98
CA LYS A 340 11.73 40.94 13.24
C LYS A 340 11.08 39.57 13.13
N ASP A 341 10.69 39.20 11.91
CA ASP A 341 10.19 37.85 11.61
C ASP A 341 10.98 37.27 10.43
N SER A 342 11.54 36.08 10.61
CA SER A 342 12.28 35.38 9.56
C SER A 342 11.44 35.04 8.33
N LYS A 343 10.10 34.99 8.49
CA LYS A 343 9.14 34.75 7.40
C LYS A 343 8.90 35.99 6.53
N VAL A 344 9.44 37.13 6.91
CA VAL A 344 9.22 38.40 6.25
C VAL A 344 10.52 38.87 5.58
N SER A 345 10.45 39.06 4.28
CA SER A 345 11.52 39.70 3.50
C SER A 345 11.17 41.16 3.32
N VAL A 346 12.03 42.04 3.77
CA VAL A 346 11.88 43.52 3.68
C VAL A 346 12.86 44.05 2.65
N LEU A 347 12.39 44.62 1.56
CA LEU A 347 13.17 45.03 0.40
C LEU A 347 12.98 46.51 0.10
N ASP A 348 13.99 47.14 -0.45
CA ASP A 348 13.95 48.48 -0.99
C ASP A 348 13.15 48.45 -2.30
N TYR A 349 11.93 49.02 -2.28
CA TYR A 349 11.03 49.03 -3.42
C TYR A 349 11.64 49.74 -4.64
N ASP A 350 12.38 50.85 -4.43
CA ASP A 350 12.90 51.69 -5.50
C ASP A 350 13.99 50.98 -6.33
N LYS A 351 14.53 49.88 -5.82
CA LYS A 351 15.51 49.01 -6.51
C LYS A 351 14.87 47.83 -7.30
N LEU A 352 13.56 47.66 -7.18
CA LEU A 352 12.86 46.54 -7.82
C LEU A 352 12.40 46.92 -9.24
N HIS A 353 12.58 46.00 -10.18
CA HIS A 353 12.08 46.13 -11.55
C HIS A 353 10.96 45.13 -11.75
N PHE A 354 9.73 45.60 -11.89
CA PHE A 354 8.55 44.79 -12.10
C PHE A 354 8.37 44.43 -13.60
N PRO A 355 7.77 43.26 -13.93
CA PRO A 355 7.31 42.25 -12.98
C PRO A 355 8.44 41.44 -12.36
N LEU A 356 8.32 41.11 -11.05
CA LEU A 356 9.24 40.21 -10.38
C LEU A 356 8.92 38.76 -10.75
N THR A 357 9.90 37.88 -10.69
CA THR A 357 9.70 36.46 -10.99
C THR A 357 9.84 35.61 -9.73
N LEU A 358 8.77 34.92 -9.32
CA LEU A 358 8.81 33.89 -8.29
C LEU A 358 9.06 32.54 -8.94
N ARG A 359 10.15 31.87 -8.60
CA ARG A 359 10.50 30.55 -9.13
C ARG A 359 11.26 29.71 -8.11
N LYS A 360 11.35 28.41 -8.37
CA LYS A 360 12.32 27.60 -7.66
C LYS A 360 13.75 28.01 -8.00
N TRP A 361 14.66 27.88 -7.01
CA TRP A 361 16.06 28.10 -7.30
C TRP A 361 16.61 27.04 -8.27
N LYS A 362 17.63 27.39 -9.01
CA LYS A 362 18.30 26.55 -10.02
C LYS A 362 19.78 26.39 -9.69
N ASN A 363 20.36 25.29 -10.18
CA ASN A 363 21.81 25.11 -10.04
C ASN A 363 22.56 26.25 -10.75
N GLY A 364 23.52 26.84 -10.07
CA GLY A 364 24.25 28.02 -10.54
C GLY A 364 23.71 29.35 -9.99
N ASP A 365 22.50 29.39 -9.40
CA ASP A 365 21.96 30.58 -8.74
C ASP A 365 22.87 31.04 -7.61
N ALA A 366 23.11 32.36 -7.56
CA ALA A 366 23.94 32.98 -6.54
C ALA A 366 23.43 34.38 -6.20
N PHE A 367 23.58 34.81 -4.97
CA PHE A 367 23.23 36.14 -4.45
C PHE A 367 24.24 36.58 -3.41
N THR A 368 24.15 37.84 -2.99
CA THR A 368 24.97 38.34 -1.86
C THR A 368 24.06 38.39 -0.62
N PRO A 369 24.15 37.44 0.34
CA PRO A 369 23.29 37.45 1.53
C PRO A 369 23.46 38.74 2.34
N LEU A 370 22.36 39.27 2.89
CA LEU A 370 22.38 40.44 3.74
C LEU A 370 23.46 40.35 4.84
N GLY A 371 24.33 41.36 4.93
CA GLY A 371 25.44 41.43 5.85
C GLY A 371 26.71 40.77 5.33
N MET A 372 26.74 40.24 4.12
CA MET A 372 27.92 39.69 3.47
C MET A 372 28.44 40.59 2.34
N LYS A 373 29.73 40.58 2.10
CA LYS A 373 30.38 41.36 1.02
C LYS A 373 30.59 40.53 -0.26
N ARG A 374 30.48 39.20 -0.17
CA ARG A 374 30.80 38.29 -1.28
C ARG A 374 29.55 37.55 -1.73
N ARG A 375 29.47 37.35 -3.06
CA ARG A 375 28.45 36.53 -3.69
C ARG A 375 28.58 35.07 -3.25
N LYS A 376 27.49 34.39 -2.93
CA LYS A 376 27.42 33.01 -2.47
C LYS A 376 26.42 32.24 -3.32
N LYS A 377 26.76 31.01 -3.71
CA LYS A 377 25.81 30.12 -4.40
C LYS A 377 24.67 29.78 -3.43
N ILE A 378 23.44 29.68 -3.97
CA ILE A 378 22.27 29.26 -3.16
C ILE A 378 22.49 27.84 -2.64
N SER A 379 23.04 26.92 -3.47
CA SER A 379 23.39 25.57 -3.01
C SER A 379 24.22 25.57 -1.72
N ASP A 380 25.27 26.41 -1.68
CA ASP A 380 26.18 26.49 -0.54
C ASP A 380 25.52 27.16 0.67
N TYR A 381 24.67 28.18 0.43
CA TYR A 381 23.87 28.79 1.47
C TYR A 381 22.93 27.78 2.15
N LEU A 382 22.20 26.98 1.37
CA LEU A 382 21.27 25.96 1.86
C LEU A 382 22.01 24.82 2.58
N ILE A 383 23.23 24.46 2.14
CA ILE A 383 24.10 23.47 2.83
C ILE A 383 24.50 23.99 4.21
N ASP A 384 25.01 25.23 4.28
CA ASP A 384 25.42 25.85 5.55
C ASP A 384 24.27 25.97 6.54
N LYS A 385 23.06 26.22 6.03
CA LYS A 385 21.81 26.25 6.80
C LYS A 385 21.30 24.85 7.17
N LYS A 386 21.97 23.80 6.72
CA LYS A 386 21.63 22.39 6.98
C LYS A 386 20.24 21.99 6.44
N PHE A 387 19.80 22.59 5.34
CA PHE A 387 18.57 22.22 4.68
C PHE A 387 18.60 20.77 4.22
N SER A 388 17.49 20.06 4.46
CA SER A 388 17.29 18.71 3.93
C SER A 388 17.16 18.73 2.40
N THR A 389 17.26 17.58 1.76
CA THR A 389 17.09 17.44 0.30
C THR A 389 15.71 17.97 -0.14
N ILE A 390 14.67 17.60 0.60
CA ILE A 390 13.30 18.02 0.31
C ILE A 390 13.12 19.53 0.52
N GLN A 391 13.74 20.10 1.58
CA GLN A 391 13.70 21.54 1.79
C GLN A 391 14.40 22.31 0.67
N LYS A 392 15.58 21.83 0.22
CA LYS A 392 16.28 22.44 -0.91
C LYS A 392 15.43 22.45 -2.17
N GLU A 393 14.79 21.33 -2.51
CA GLU A 393 13.90 21.24 -3.68
C GLU A 393 12.67 22.14 -3.57
N ASN A 394 12.23 22.47 -2.35
CA ASN A 394 11.07 23.33 -2.08
C ASN A 394 11.44 24.78 -1.79
N THR A 395 12.70 25.17 -1.97
CA THR A 395 13.14 26.54 -1.79
C THR A 395 12.80 27.41 -2.99
N TRP A 396 12.19 28.56 -2.73
CA TRP A 396 11.75 29.53 -3.72
C TRP A 396 12.59 30.80 -3.65
N VAL A 397 12.79 31.44 -4.79
CA VAL A 397 13.45 32.72 -4.91
C VAL A 397 12.57 33.72 -5.62
N ILE A 398 12.70 34.98 -5.28
CA ILE A 398 12.15 36.09 -6.03
C ILE A 398 13.32 36.77 -6.77
N CYS A 399 13.10 37.03 -8.05
CA CYS A 399 14.08 37.69 -8.92
C CYS A 399 13.51 39.03 -9.42
N SER A 400 14.36 40.04 -9.52
CA SER A 400 14.12 41.29 -10.24
C SER A 400 15.07 41.27 -11.44
N LEU A 401 14.50 41.20 -12.65
CA LEU A 401 15.26 40.86 -13.87
C LEU A 401 16.02 39.54 -13.67
N ASP A 402 17.35 39.56 -13.81
CA ASP A 402 18.21 38.39 -13.63
C ASP A 402 18.77 38.25 -12.20
N ASP A 403 18.56 39.25 -11.34
CA ASP A 403 19.10 39.23 -9.97
C ASP A 403 18.12 38.61 -8.97
N ILE A 404 18.65 37.74 -8.10
CA ILE A 404 17.88 37.19 -6.98
C ILE A 404 17.82 38.24 -5.87
N VAL A 405 16.61 38.71 -5.57
CA VAL A 405 16.38 39.72 -4.51
C VAL A 405 16.22 39.09 -3.14
N CYS A 406 15.67 37.87 -3.07
CA CYS A 406 15.58 37.13 -1.82
C CYS A 406 15.40 35.62 -2.04
N ILE A 407 15.82 34.84 -1.06
CA ILE A 407 15.33 33.47 -0.82
C ILE A 407 14.10 33.62 0.08
N VAL A 408 12.94 33.22 -0.42
CA VAL A 408 11.65 33.45 0.25
C VAL A 408 11.64 32.81 1.65
N GLY A 409 11.34 33.59 2.67
CA GLY A 409 11.29 33.14 4.07
C GLY A 409 12.66 32.82 4.68
N GLU A 410 13.77 33.26 4.06
CA GLU A 410 15.14 33.01 4.55
C GLU A 410 15.98 34.29 4.61
N ARG A 411 16.42 34.79 3.47
CA ARG A 411 17.40 35.88 3.45
C ARG A 411 17.24 36.74 2.22
N ILE A 412 17.30 38.05 2.40
CA ILE A 412 17.35 39.01 1.30
C ILE A 412 18.77 39.19 0.77
N ASN A 413 18.88 39.67 -0.46
CA ASN A 413 20.15 40.09 -1.06
C ASN A 413 20.56 41.47 -0.52
N GLU A 414 21.85 41.62 -0.21
CA GLU A 414 22.47 42.85 0.33
C GLU A 414 22.18 44.08 -0.54
N SER A 415 22.13 43.91 -1.86
CA SER A 415 21.88 45.01 -2.80
C SER A 415 20.49 45.61 -2.68
N TYR A 416 19.53 44.84 -2.18
CA TYR A 416 18.12 45.24 -2.07
C TYR A 416 17.69 45.58 -0.63
N LYS A 417 18.66 45.75 0.27
CA LYS A 417 18.37 46.22 1.64
C LYS A 417 17.91 47.65 1.66
N LEU A 418 17.15 48.01 2.69
CA LEU A 418 16.79 49.39 2.97
C LEU A 418 18.04 50.22 3.26
N VAL A 419 18.08 51.44 2.75
CA VAL A 419 19.11 52.45 2.98
C VAL A 419 18.47 53.77 3.42
N ALA A 420 19.26 54.79 3.76
CA ALA A 420 18.74 56.07 4.22
C ALA A 420 17.89 56.80 3.16
N GLU A 421 18.15 56.53 1.90
CA GLU A 421 17.51 57.14 0.74
C GLU A 421 16.25 56.36 0.28
N THR A 422 15.92 55.20 0.89
CA THR A 422 14.73 54.40 0.56
C THR A 422 13.47 55.21 0.84
N GLU A 423 12.59 55.34 -0.13
CA GLU A 423 11.29 56.03 0.01
C GLU A 423 10.18 55.00 0.35
N LYS A 424 10.17 53.86 -0.30
CA LYS A 424 9.15 52.80 -0.14
C LYS A 424 9.75 51.45 0.20
N VAL A 425 9.02 50.70 1.01
CA VAL A 425 9.36 49.35 1.47
C VAL A 425 8.47 48.36 0.79
N TYR A 426 9.08 47.34 0.18
CA TYR A 426 8.37 46.19 -0.36
C TYR A 426 8.51 44.97 0.58
N LEU A 427 7.41 44.55 1.15
CA LEU A 427 7.35 43.47 2.15
C LEU A 427 6.75 42.24 1.53
N VAL A 428 7.47 41.10 1.64
CA VAL A 428 7.00 39.79 1.23
C VAL A 428 6.98 38.87 2.43
N GLN A 429 5.80 38.44 2.81
CA GLN A 429 5.58 37.49 3.90
C GLN A 429 5.16 36.14 3.38
N THR A 430 5.86 35.06 3.74
CA THR A 430 5.40 33.71 3.48
C THR A 430 4.34 33.28 4.49
N LEU A 431 3.20 32.78 3.98
CA LEU A 431 2.10 32.25 4.78
C LEU A 431 2.27 30.77 5.10
N LYS A 432 3.28 30.12 4.51
CA LYS A 432 3.62 28.72 4.73
C LYS A 432 4.75 28.60 5.76
N ASN A 433 4.62 27.68 6.71
CA ASN A 433 5.75 27.30 7.53
C ASN A 433 6.75 26.56 6.64
N GLN A 434 8.05 26.95 6.67
CA GLN A 434 9.08 26.16 6.02
C GLN A 434 9.21 24.80 6.71
N LEU A 435 9.37 23.74 5.90
CA LEU A 435 9.51 22.32 6.33
C LEU A 435 10.60 22.10 7.38
#